data_cd2b8e2ca3aefe8f9ba293c30eeca144
#
_entry.id   cd2b8e2ca3aefe8f9ba293c30eeca144
#
_cell.length_a   1.000
_cell.length_b   1.000
_cell.length_c   1.000
_cell.angle_alpha   90.00
_cell.angle_beta   90.00
_cell.angle_gamma   90.00
#
_symmetry.space_group_name_H-M   'P 1'
#
loop_
_entity.id
_entity.type
_entity.pdbx_description
1 polymer ?
#
loop_
_entity_poly.entity_id
_entity_poly.type
_entity_poly.pdbx_seq_one_letter_code
_entity_poly.pdbx_strand_id
1 'polypeptide(L)'
;MKLRALISWVILVPVISACAGNISTSSVQVTDSVSQSTELPPTQYPDTPSPPGINAALIEAPVLVKIQFLNELDGWGVTETEIARTNDGGITWYDVSPPDMTETGYSIKIFILDNDHVWVQKPDFENFPNSGFLSRTSNAGSTWTTFDTPFSRGDLRFLDEDNGWILADLDVGAGSNAVAIYQTTDGGAKWNLRYINDPNHPDAKDSLPLAGLKTGIVPLNMQTAWVGGVIYAPGTLYLYRTDDGGSTWSPVTLELPAGAENAELSIDADQMQFVTRRDGFLAVHMAGDSTQTAIYVTHNAGDTWILKPTLIPNDGSSDFLSADEAVIYDGDQFYVTRDAARTWSSISPDIDFGESFASMDFVDVTSGWVITVESANHHSLYRTTDGGATWFPVIP
;
A
#
# COMPACT_ATOMS: atom_id res chain seq x y z
N MET A 1 30.19 47.12 -22.65
CA MET A 1 29.87 48.33 -23.44
C MET A 1 28.50 48.16 -24.07
N LYS A 2 27.50 48.93 -23.59
CA LYS A 2 26.28 49.42 -24.24
C LYS A 2 25.34 48.39 -24.91
N LEU A 3 24.02 48.32 -24.77
CA LEU A 3 23.04 49.42 -24.58
C LEU A 3 21.70 48.82 -24.12
N ARG A 4 21.04 49.48 -23.18
CA ARG A 4 19.66 49.26 -22.76
C ARG A 4 18.69 49.83 -23.82
N ALA A 5 17.57 49.13 -24.08
CA ALA A 5 16.40 49.71 -24.73
C ALA A 5 15.19 49.57 -23.82
N LEU A 6 14.68 50.69 -23.33
CA LEU A 6 13.41 50.89 -22.65
C LEU A 6 12.31 51.01 -23.72
N ILE A 7 11.23 50.27 -23.59
CA ILE A 7 10.00 50.52 -24.34
C ILE A 7 8.88 50.80 -23.34
N SER A 8 8.46 52.10 -23.37
CA SER A 8 7.28 52.62 -22.67
C SER A 8 6.00 52.15 -23.38
N TRP A 9 5.04 51.67 -22.60
CA TRP A 9 3.67 51.49 -23.07
C TRP A 9 2.79 52.61 -22.52
N VAL A 10 2.14 53.30 -23.47
CA VAL A 10 1.16 54.37 -23.23
C VAL A 10 -0.20 53.71 -22.94
N ILE A 11 -0.80 54.08 -21.80
CA ILE A 11 -2.16 53.69 -21.43
C ILE A 11 -3.13 54.70 -22.06
N LEU A 12 -4.01 54.25 -22.92
CA LEU A 12 -5.12 55.00 -23.51
C LEU A 12 -6.40 54.73 -22.71
N VAL A 13 -6.95 55.76 -22.07
CA VAL A 13 -8.23 55.68 -21.33
C VAL A 13 -9.32 56.23 -22.25
N PRO A 14 -10.44 55.48 -22.54
CA PRO A 14 -11.61 56.07 -23.17
C PRO A 14 -12.56 56.66 -22.11
N VAL A 15 -12.88 57.93 -22.25
CA VAL A 15 -13.94 58.63 -21.57
C VAL A 15 -15.28 58.26 -22.24
N ILE A 16 -16.24 57.71 -21.48
CA ILE A 16 -17.61 57.55 -21.91
C ILE A 16 -18.53 58.48 -21.12
N SER A 17 -19.20 59.33 -21.88
CA SER A 17 -20.14 60.38 -21.44
C SER A 17 -21.43 59.78 -20.85
N ALA A 18 -21.90 60.41 -19.79
CA ALA A 18 -23.15 60.10 -19.09
C ALA A 18 -24.37 60.64 -19.84
N CYS A 19 -25.40 59.83 -19.97
CA CYS A 19 -26.78 60.27 -20.18
C CYS A 19 -27.60 60.01 -18.93
N ALA A 20 -28.16 61.08 -18.34
CA ALA A 20 -29.03 61.05 -17.19
C ALA A 20 -30.47 60.59 -17.63
N GLY A 21 -30.99 59.60 -16.96
CA GLY A 21 -32.38 59.21 -17.01
C GLY A 21 -32.92 59.09 -15.62
N ASN A 22 -33.90 59.92 -15.23
CA ASN A 22 -34.62 59.90 -13.97
C ASN A 22 -35.42 58.61 -13.83
N ILE A 23 -35.21 57.85 -12.76
CA ILE A 23 -36.13 56.81 -12.29
C ILE A 23 -36.38 56.95 -10.80
N SER A 24 -37.70 56.94 -10.50
CA SER A 24 -38.30 57.10 -9.20
C SER A 24 -37.83 56.10 -8.14
N THR A 25 -37.54 56.61 -6.94
CA THR A 25 -37.19 55.80 -5.77
C THR A 25 -38.44 55.13 -5.20
N SER A 26 -38.49 53.80 -5.29
CA SER A 26 -39.32 52.98 -4.39
C SER A 26 -38.43 52.43 -3.30
N SER A 27 -38.68 52.81 -2.07
CA SER A 27 -38.03 52.27 -0.88
C SER A 27 -38.47 50.83 -0.64
N VAL A 28 -37.60 49.85 -0.85
CA VAL A 28 -37.78 48.51 -0.36
C VAL A 28 -37.08 48.41 1.00
N GLN A 29 -37.85 48.14 2.04
CA GLN A 29 -37.29 47.80 3.33
C GLN A 29 -36.60 46.42 3.21
N VAL A 30 -35.32 46.41 3.48
CA VAL A 30 -34.54 45.18 3.67
C VAL A 30 -34.82 44.71 5.11
N THR A 31 -35.58 43.66 5.25
CA THR A 31 -35.61 42.90 6.49
C THR A 31 -34.39 42.01 6.54
N ASP A 32 -33.48 42.27 7.47
CA ASP A 32 -32.39 41.39 7.82
C ASP A 32 -32.94 40.01 8.24
N SER A 33 -32.92 39.07 7.33
CA SER A 33 -33.04 37.65 7.68
C SER A 33 -31.66 37.15 8.08
N VAL A 34 -31.44 37.05 9.37
CA VAL A 34 -30.32 36.26 9.92
C VAL A 34 -30.50 34.83 9.43
N SER A 35 -29.67 34.42 8.48
CA SER A 35 -29.51 33.01 8.13
C SER A 35 -28.93 32.30 9.35
N GLN A 36 -29.77 31.60 10.08
CA GLN A 36 -29.33 30.58 11.02
C GLN A 36 -28.63 29.49 10.17
N SER A 37 -27.34 29.36 10.34
CA SER A 37 -26.58 28.17 9.97
C SER A 37 -27.24 27.00 10.68
N THR A 38 -27.99 26.20 9.94
CA THR A 38 -28.48 24.91 10.45
C THR A 38 -27.25 23.99 10.46
N GLU A 39 -26.59 23.87 11.61
CA GLU A 39 -25.72 22.75 11.88
C GLU A 39 -26.54 21.47 11.63
N LEU A 40 -26.11 20.68 10.68
CA LEU A 40 -26.65 19.33 10.51
C LEU A 40 -26.39 18.58 11.83
N PRO A 41 -27.39 17.90 12.38
CA PRO A 41 -27.17 17.10 13.59
C PRO A 41 -26.08 16.06 13.28
N PRO A 42 -25.18 15.78 14.23
CA PRO A 42 -24.18 14.73 14.06
C PRO A 42 -24.90 13.45 13.66
N THR A 43 -24.44 12.82 12.58
CA THR A 43 -24.97 11.54 12.12
C THR A 43 -24.73 10.54 13.27
N GLN A 44 -25.77 10.20 14.01
CA GLN A 44 -25.70 9.09 14.94
C GLN A 44 -25.56 7.82 14.11
N TYR A 45 -24.36 7.27 14.08
CA TYR A 45 -24.17 5.89 13.66
C TYR A 45 -24.97 5.00 14.62
N PRO A 46 -25.69 3.99 14.13
CA PRO A 46 -26.35 3.04 15.01
C PRO A 46 -25.31 2.40 15.93
N ASP A 47 -25.63 2.26 17.21
CA ASP A 47 -24.81 1.54 18.18
C ASP A 47 -24.47 0.16 17.59
N THR A 48 -23.25 0.01 17.10
CA THR A 48 -22.76 -1.25 16.54
C THR A 48 -22.48 -2.15 17.74
N PRO A 49 -23.07 -3.35 17.82
CA PRO A 49 -22.76 -4.26 18.91
C PRO A 49 -21.29 -4.63 18.86
N SER A 50 -20.59 -4.48 19.97
CA SER A 50 -19.22 -5.00 20.13
C SER A 50 -19.15 -6.44 19.64
N PRO A 51 -18.08 -6.84 18.93
CA PRO A 51 -17.97 -8.20 18.44
C PRO A 51 -18.11 -9.17 19.62
N PRO A 52 -18.91 -10.23 19.47
CA PRO A 52 -19.02 -11.20 20.53
C PRO A 52 -17.68 -11.89 20.75
N GLY A 53 -17.06 -11.64 21.90
CA GLY A 53 -15.95 -12.44 22.40
C GLY A 53 -14.58 -11.79 22.50
N ILE A 54 -14.37 -10.53 22.10
CA ILE A 54 -13.08 -9.87 22.30
C ILE A 54 -13.09 -9.15 23.64
N ASN A 55 -12.43 -9.72 24.63
CA ASN A 55 -12.17 -9.08 25.92
C ASN A 55 -10.86 -8.28 25.83
N ALA A 56 -10.76 -7.42 24.80
CA ALA A 56 -9.59 -6.63 24.45
C ALA A 56 -9.72 -5.20 24.96
N ALA A 57 -8.62 -4.57 25.30
CA ALA A 57 -8.60 -3.19 25.76
C ALA A 57 -8.87 -2.24 24.58
N LEU A 58 -9.65 -1.19 24.83
CA LEU A 58 -9.83 -0.10 23.88
C LEU A 58 -8.52 0.70 23.81
N ILE A 59 -8.10 1.00 22.60
CA ILE A 59 -6.98 1.92 22.34
C ILE A 59 -7.59 3.32 22.16
N GLU A 60 -7.32 4.21 23.13
CA GLU A 60 -7.74 5.60 23.03
C GLU A 60 -6.80 6.37 22.09
N ALA A 61 -7.33 7.00 21.02
CA ALA A 61 -6.58 7.77 20.03
C ALA A 61 -5.37 7.00 19.42
N PRO A 62 -5.59 5.91 18.67
CA PRO A 62 -4.51 5.09 18.12
C PRO A 62 -3.67 5.86 17.09
N VAL A 63 -2.35 5.83 17.25
CA VAL A 63 -1.39 6.35 16.27
C VAL A 63 -1.11 5.25 15.25
N LEU A 64 -1.99 5.12 14.25
CA LEU A 64 -1.91 4.07 13.24
C LEU A 64 -0.75 4.33 12.28
N VAL A 65 0.10 3.32 12.06
CA VAL A 65 1.20 3.36 11.08
C VAL A 65 0.94 2.45 9.88
N LYS A 66 0.05 1.48 10.03
CA LYS A 66 -0.39 0.59 8.95
C LYS A 66 -1.83 0.15 9.22
N ILE A 67 -2.60 -0.01 8.14
CA ILE A 67 -3.94 -0.59 8.18
C ILE A 67 -4.10 -1.62 7.07
N GLN A 68 -5.03 -2.54 7.26
CA GLN A 68 -5.60 -3.39 6.23
C GLN A 68 -7.05 -3.71 6.60
N PHE A 69 -7.99 -3.19 5.82
CA PHE A 69 -9.40 -3.50 5.93
C PHE A 69 -9.74 -4.71 5.05
N LEU A 70 -10.61 -5.56 5.55
CA LEU A 70 -11.08 -6.74 4.83
C LEU A 70 -12.48 -6.53 4.24
N ASN A 71 -13.19 -5.53 4.76
CA ASN A 71 -14.45 -4.99 4.29
C ASN A 71 -14.66 -3.60 4.90
N GLU A 72 -15.82 -2.98 4.68
CA GLU A 72 -16.11 -1.63 5.16
C GLU A 72 -16.12 -1.47 6.70
N LEU A 73 -16.17 -2.56 7.46
CA LEU A 73 -16.26 -2.54 8.93
C LEU A 73 -15.05 -3.18 9.61
N ASP A 74 -14.63 -4.35 9.12
CA ASP A 74 -13.58 -5.14 9.76
C ASP A 74 -12.21 -4.79 9.19
N GLY A 75 -11.27 -4.47 10.08
CA GLY A 75 -9.90 -4.14 9.72
C GLY A 75 -8.91 -4.43 10.84
N TRP A 76 -7.66 -4.51 10.43
CA TRP A 76 -6.50 -4.62 11.29
C TRP A 76 -5.64 -3.37 11.15
N GLY A 77 -4.98 -3.00 12.24
CA GLY A 77 -4.07 -1.87 12.29
C GLY A 77 -2.82 -2.19 13.10
N VAL A 78 -1.79 -1.42 12.85
CA VAL A 78 -0.56 -1.42 13.64
C VAL A 78 -0.37 0.00 14.14
N THR A 79 -0.17 0.14 15.44
CA THR A 79 0.28 1.38 16.06
C THR A 79 1.79 1.28 16.35
N GLU A 80 2.36 2.26 17.02
CA GLU A 80 3.76 2.16 17.46
C GLU A 80 3.98 1.07 18.52
N THR A 81 2.94 0.67 19.23
CA THR A 81 3.03 -0.22 20.40
C THR A 81 2.09 -1.42 20.35
N GLU A 82 1.00 -1.38 19.55
CA GLU A 82 0.00 -2.43 19.54
C GLU A 82 -0.33 -2.94 18.13
N ILE A 83 -0.82 -4.18 18.09
CA ILE A 83 -1.61 -4.72 16.98
C ILE A 83 -3.08 -4.45 17.31
N ALA A 84 -3.73 -3.72 16.45
CA ALA A 84 -5.07 -3.23 16.67
C ALA A 84 -6.07 -3.92 15.74
N ARG A 85 -7.32 -4.04 16.20
CA ARG A 85 -8.44 -4.51 15.40
C ARG A 85 -9.64 -3.57 15.54
N THR A 86 -10.33 -3.35 14.43
CA THR A 86 -11.61 -2.64 14.37
C THR A 86 -12.70 -3.52 13.75
N ASN A 87 -13.96 -3.22 14.05
CA ASN A 87 -15.15 -3.81 13.42
C ASN A 87 -16.25 -2.79 13.14
N ASP A 88 -15.89 -1.52 13.13
CA ASP A 88 -16.78 -0.39 12.89
C ASP A 88 -16.20 0.63 11.89
N GLY A 89 -15.29 0.16 11.01
CA GLY A 89 -14.69 0.98 9.96
C GLY A 89 -13.59 1.91 10.46
N GLY A 90 -12.97 1.58 11.59
CA GLY A 90 -11.84 2.31 12.16
C GLY A 90 -12.24 3.37 13.18
N ILE A 91 -13.52 3.44 13.59
CA ILE A 91 -13.99 4.38 14.63
C ILE A 91 -13.45 3.97 16.00
N THR A 92 -13.50 2.66 16.33
CA THR A 92 -12.90 2.13 17.55
C THR A 92 -11.87 1.06 17.23
N TRP A 93 -10.79 1.04 18.04
CA TRP A 93 -9.70 0.09 17.89
C TRP A 93 -9.43 -0.62 19.21
N TYR A 94 -9.19 -1.91 19.14
CA TYR A 94 -8.94 -2.77 20.30
C TYR A 94 -7.54 -3.38 20.21
N ASP A 95 -6.82 -3.38 21.32
CA ASP A 95 -5.51 -4.02 21.44
C ASP A 95 -5.68 -5.54 21.44
N VAL A 96 -5.19 -6.18 20.39
CA VAL A 96 -5.18 -7.62 20.19
C VAL A 96 -3.75 -8.16 20.02
N SER A 97 -2.78 -7.47 20.55
CA SER A 97 -1.36 -7.80 20.44
C SER A 97 -1.04 -9.20 20.97
N PRO A 98 -0.05 -9.91 20.38
CA PRO A 98 0.53 -11.08 20.99
C PRO A 98 1.04 -10.77 22.41
N PRO A 99 0.92 -11.72 23.37
CA PRO A 99 1.55 -11.56 24.68
C PRO A 99 3.06 -11.30 24.56
N ASP A 100 3.60 -10.49 25.44
CA ASP A 100 5.04 -10.13 25.46
C ASP A 100 5.53 -9.31 24.25
N MET A 101 4.64 -8.73 23.47
CA MET A 101 5.00 -7.76 22.46
C MET A 101 5.16 -6.38 23.12
N THR A 102 6.41 -5.91 23.22
CA THR A 102 6.74 -4.64 23.88
C THR A 102 7.01 -3.51 22.90
N GLU A 103 7.24 -3.84 21.65
CA GLU A 103 7.54 -2.89 20.58
C GLU A 103 6.87 -3.36 19.28
N THR A 104 6.19 -2.45 18.60
CA THR A 104 5.55 -2.63 17.31
C THR A 104 6.07 -1.59 16.31
N GLY A 105 5.22 -0.97 15.58
CA GLY A 105 5.56 0.06 14.62
C GLY A 105 6.20 -0.49 13.35
N TYR A 106 7.12 0.24 12.78
CA TYR A 106 7.74 -0.11 11.49
C TYR A 106 8.69 -1.30 11.56
N SER A 107 9.07 -1.76 12.77
CA SER A 107 10.04 -2.86 12.93
C SER A 107 9.44 -4.24 12.75
N ILE A 108 8.14 -4.40 12.89
CA ILE A 108 7.47 -5.69 12.71
C ILE A 108 6.89 -5.83 11.30
N LYS A 109 6.74 -7.08 10.88
CA LYS A 109 5.99 -7.43 9.68
C LYS A 109 4.71 -8.15 10.10
N ILE A 110 3.59 -7.70 9.55
CA ILE A 110 2.29 -8.33 9.75
C ILE A 110 1.79 -8.88 8.43
N PHE A 111 1.26 -10.10 8.44
CA PHE A 111 0.53 -10.67 7.32
C PHE A 111 -0.87 -11.03 7.80
N ILE A 112 -1.87 -10.49 7.13
CA ILE A 112 -3.29 -10.68 7.42
C ILE A 112 -3.88 -11.49 6.28
N LEU A 113 -4.34 -12.71 6.57
CA LEU A 113 -4.98 -13.58 5.59
C LEU A 113 -6.49 -13.30 5.51
N ASP A 114 -7.11 -13.21 6.69
CA ASP A 114 -8.54 -12.95 6.87
C ASP A 114 -8.82 -12.38 8.26
N ASN A 115 -10.10 -12.28 8.66
CA ASN A 115 -10.49 -11.76 9.96
C ASN A 115 -9.92 -12.53 11.16
N ASP A 116 -9.69 -13.82 11.01
CA ASP A 116 -9.30 -14.71 12.10
C ASP A 116 -7.80 -15.05 12.09
N HIS A 117 -7.18 -15.11 10.89
CA HIS A 117 -5.82 -15.61 10.70
C HIS A 117 -4.84 -14.48 10.39
N VAL A 118 -3.95 -14.23 11.32
CA VAL A 118 -2.90 -13.20 11.22
C VAL A 118 -1.58 -13.72 11.77
N TRP A 119 -0.49 -13.35 11.12
CA TRP A 119 0.87 -13.61 11.56
C TRP A 119 1.61 -12.30 11.80
N VAL A 120 2.36 -12.28 12.88
CA VAL A 120 3.20 -11.14 13.28
C VAL A 120 4.63 -11.64 13.44
N GLN A 121 5.52 -11.12 12.61
CA GLN A 121 6.94 -11.42 12.68
C GLN A 121 7.64 -10.36 13.54
N LYS A 122 8.33 -10.81 14.58
CA LYS A 122 9.19 -9.99 15.42
C LYS A 122 10.65 -10.30 15.10
N PRO A 123 11.42 -9.32 14.57
CA PRO A 123 12.84 -9.49 14.32
C PRO A 123 13.62 -9.75 15.60
N ASP A 124 14.59 -10.67 15.55
CA ASP A 124 15.63 -10.80 16.56
C ASP A 124 16.91 -10.14 16.02
N PHE A 125 17.12 -8.88 16.37
CA PHE A 125 18.28 -8.13 15.89
C PHE A 125 19.60 -8.58 16.51
N GLU A 126 19.57 -9.24 17.67
CA GLU A 126 20.79 -9.73 18.35
C GLU A 126 21.35 -10.96 17.63
N ASN A 127 20.49 -11.79 17.06
CA ASN A 127 20.83 -13.01 16.36
C ASN A 127 20.61 -12.95 14.85
N PHE A 128 20.39 -11.74 14.30
CA PHE A 128 20.25 -11.55 12.87
C PHE A 128 21.45 -12.17 12.10
N PRO A 129 21.19 -12.89 11.00
CA PRO A 129 19.91 -13.19 10.37
C PRO A 129 19.28 -14.52 10.81
N ASN A 130 19.81 -15.21 11.82
CA ASN A 130 19.67 -16.65 12.02
C ASN A 130 18.47 -17.06 12.86
N SER A 131 17.83 -16.13 13.59
CA SER A 131 16.65 -16.44 14.40
C SER A 131 15.70 -15.26 14.54
N GLY A 132 14.46 -15.55 14.83
CA GLY A 132 13.40 -14.60 15.13
C GLY A 132 12.19 -15.33 15.72
N PHE A 133 11.10 -14.60 15.81
CA PHE A 133 9.85 -15.13 16.36
C PHE A 133 8.69 -14.83 15.40
N LEU A 134 7.78 -15.80 15.28
CA LEU A 134 6.54 -15.68 14.53
C LEU A 134 5.36 -15.99 15.45
N SER A 135 4.55 -15.00 15.73
CA SER A 135 3.29 -15.17 16.46
C SER A 135 2.13 -15.31 15.49
N ARG A 136 1.25 -16.31 15.71
CA ARG A 136 0.08 -16.58 14.91
C ARG A 136 -1.18 -16.57 15.75
N THR A 137 -2.24 -15.97 15.24
CA THR A 137 -3.62 -16.13 15.73
C THR A 137 -4.47 -16.82 14.66
N SER A 138 -5.49 -17.56 15.10
CA SER A 138 -6.55 -18.13 14.27
C SER A 138 -7.94 -17.83 14.84
N ASN A 139 -8.04 -16.80 15.69
CA ASN A 139 -9.28 -16.38 16.33
C ASN A 139 -9.27 -14.86 16.59
N ALA A 140 -8.85 -14.11 15.56
CA ALA A 140 -8.91 -12.65 15.55
C ALA A 140 -8.15 -11.97 16.69
N GLY A 141 -6.98 -12.51 17.06
CA GLY A 141 -6.15 -11.94 18.11
C GLY A 141 -6.57 -12.31 19.55
N SER A 142 -7.65 -13.09 19.73
CA SER A 142 -8.08 -13.50 21.06
C SER A 142 -7.05 -14.38 21.79
N THR A 143 -6.32 -15.19 21.03
CA THR A 143 -5.15 -15.94 21.51
C THR A 143 -4.07 -16.02 20.45
N TRP A 144 -2.83 -16.12 20.88
CA TRP A 144 -1.66 -16.22 20.03
C TRP A 144 -0.80 -17.43 20.38
N THR A 145 -0.15 -17.98 19.37
CA THR A 145 0.89 -19.01 19.52
C THR A 145 2.16 -18.48 18.87
N THR A 146 3.27 -18.49 19.60
CA THR A 146 4.57 -18.00 19.11
C THR A 146 5.51 -19.17 18.83
N PHE A 147 6.21 -19.12 17.72
CA PHE A 147 7.19 -20.08 17.25
C PHE A 147 8.54 -19.42 17.03
N ASP A 148 9.62 -20.15 17.33
CA ASP A 148 10.97 -19.78 16.89
C ASP A 148 11.11 -19.99 15.38
N THR A 149 11.80 -19.08 14.70
CA THR A 149 12.05 -19.17 13.26
C THR A 149 13.55 -19.27 12.94
N PRO A 150 13.93 -19.95 11.84
CA PRO A 150 15.33 -20.01 11.38
C PRO A 150 15.75 -18.76 10.58
N PHE A 151 15.06 -17.65 10.75
CA PHE A 151 15.30 -16.35 10.15
C PHE A 151 14.84 -15.25 11.12
N SER A 152 15.45 -14.06 11.01
CA SER A 152 15.09 -12.94 11.86
C SER A 152 13.93 -12.13 11.29
N ARG A 153 13.98 -11.81 9.99
CA ARG A 153 12.94 -11.00 9.29
C ARG A 153 12.90 -11.34 7.80
N GLY A 154 11.82 -10.89 7.14
CA GLY A 154 11.66 -11.04 5.70
C GLY A 154 10.27 -10.65 5.21
N ASP A 155 10.02 -10.80 3.91
CA ASP A 155 8.69 -10.67 3.35
C ASP A 155 7.93 -11.99 3.49
N LEU A 156 6.88 -11.97 4.33
CA LEU A 156 6.08 -13.13 4.75
C LEU A 156 4.76 -13.15 3.98
N ARG A 157 4.42 -14.30 3.38
CA ARG A 157 3.18 -14.50 2.61
C ARG A 157 2.57 -15.86 2.92
N PHE A 158 1.29 -15.88 3.27
CA PHE A 158 0.52 -17.11 3.43
C PHE A 158 -0.53 -17.22 2.33
N LEU A 159 -0.72 -18.45 1.85
CA LEU A 159 -1.73 -18.82 0.83
C LEU A 159 -3.03 -19.27 1.48
N ASP A 160 -2.92 -19.84 2.65
CA ASP A 160 -4.00 -20.32 3.53
C ASP A 160 -3.44 -20.44 4.97
N GLU A 161 -4.23 -20.96 5.90
CA GLU A 161 -3.86 -21.08 7.32
C GLU A 161 -2.61 -21.95 7.59
N ASP A 162 -2.26 -22.85 6.68
CA ASP A 162 -1.16 -23.80 6.83
C ASP A 162 0.04 -23.48 5.92
N ASN A 163 -0.21 -23.02 4.69
CA ASN A 163 0.79 -22.93 3.64
C ASN A 163 1.29 -21.51 3.46
N GLY A 164 2.60 -21.32 3.61
CA GLY A 164 3.22 -20.01 3.50
C GLY A 164 4.65 -20.04 2.98
N TRP A 165 5.10 -18.86 2.59
CA TRP A 165 6.44 -18.57 2.09
C TRP A 165 7.03 -17.40 2.87
N ILE A 166 8.37 -17.35 2.92
CA ILE A 166 9.10 -16.15 3.33
C ILE A 166 10.34 -15.98 2.45
N LEU A 167 10.56 -14.74 2.02
CA LEU A 167 11.83 -14.25 1.51
C LEU A 167 12.57 -13.61 2.69
N ALA A 168 13.44 -14.36 3.33
CA ALA A 168 14.17 -13.94 4.51
C ALA A 168 15.41 -13.12 4.13
N ASP A 169 15.59 -11.99 4.83
CA ASP A 169 16.76 -11.14 4.69
C ASP A 169 17.96 -11.78 5.42
N LEU A 170 19.07 -11.93 4.72
CA LEU A 170 20.32 -12.43 5.31
C LEU A 170 21.34 -11.32 5.53
N ASP A 171 21.60 -10.53 4.49
CA ASP A 171 22.54 -9.40 4.52
C ASP A 171 22.25 -8.46 3.35
N VAL A 172 22.65 -7.20 3.48
CA VAL A 172 22.52 -6.19 2.43
C VAL A 172 23.85 -5.47 2.23
N GLY A 173 24.28 -5.41 0.99
CA GLY A 173 25.46 -4.67 0.54
C GLY A 173 25.09 -3.65 -0.55
N ALA A 174 26.08 -2.91 -1.06
CA ALA A 174 25.88 -1.87 -2.08
C ALA A 174 25.21 -2.44 -3.34
N GLY A 175 23.90 -2.28 -3.46
CA GLY A 175 23.12 -2.70 -4.63
C GLY A 175 22.85 -4.20 -4.73
N SER A 176 23.00 -4.96 -3.63
CA SER A 176 22.69 -6.38 -3.56
C SER A 176 22.25 -6.81 -2.16
N ASN A 177 21.42 -7.83 -2.06
CA ASN A 177 21.14 -8.50 -0.80
C ASN A 177 21.20 -10.03 -0.97
N ALA A 178 21.73 -10.68 0.06
CA ALA A 178 21.61 -12.12 0.23
C ALA A 178 20.26 -12.44 0.86
N VAL A 179 19.61 -13.48 0.36
CA VAL A 179 18.29 -13.92 0.82
C VAL A 179 18.23 -15.42 0.97
N ALA A 180 17.36 -15.88 1.85
CA ALA A 180 16.93 -17.27 1.93
C ALA A 180 15.41 -17.36 1.74
N ILE A 181 14.96 -18.42 1.05
CA ILE A 181 13.54 -18.66 0.83
C ILE A 181 13.15 -19.93 1.57
N TYR A 182 12.16 -19.79 2.44
CA TYR A 182 11.61 -20.92 3.18
C TYR A 182 10.13 -21.08 2.86
N GLN A 183 9.65 -22.31 3.05
CA GLN A 183 8.24 -22.67 3.00
C GLN A 183 7.80 -23.32 4.31
N THR A 184 6.56 -23.10 4.70
CA THR A 184 5.85 -23.80 5.76
C THR A 184 4.62 -24.51 5.20
N THR A 185 4.18 -25.60 5.88
CA THR A 185 2.94 -26.33 5.62
C THR A 185 2.20 -26.64 6.92
N ASP A 186 2.53 -25.92 7.99
CA ASP A 186 1.93 -26.07 9.32
C ASP A 186 1.72 -24.68 10.00
N GLY A 187 1.43 -23.67 9.16
CA GLY A 187 1.08 -22.34 9.61
C GLY A 187 2.22 -21.58 10.27
N GLY A 188 3.46 -21.89 9.90
CA GLY A 188 4.66 -21.21 10.39
C GLY A 188 5.29 -21.87 11.62
N ALA A 189 4.80 -23.02 12.08
CA ALA A 189 5.41 -23.75 13.20
C ALA A 189 6.76 -24.34 12.82
N LYS A 190 6.95 -24.71 11.56
CA LYS A 190 8.22 -25.20 11.01
C LYS A 190 8.44 -24.63 9.62
N TRP A 191 9.71 -24.37 9.29
CA TRP A 191 10.13 -23.81 8.04
C TRP A 191 11.17 -24.68 7.36
N ASN A 192 10.98 -24.92 6.07
CA ASN A 192 11.87 -25.71 5.23
C ASN A 192 12.62 -24.79 4.26
N LEU A 193 13.94 -24.79 4.32
CA LEU A 193 14.78 -24.05 3.39
C LEU A 193 14.63 -24.61 1.98
N ARG A 194 14.28 -23.73 1.03
CA ARG A 194 14.13 -24.05 -0.41
C ARG A 194 15.27 -23.49 -1.23
N TYR A 195 15.73 -22.30 -0.86
CA TYR A 195 16.74 -21.57 -1.62
C TYR A 195 17.56 -20.66 -0.69
N ILE A 196 18.82 -20.49 -1.02
CA ILE A 196 19.69 -19.50 -0.41
C ILE A 196 20.74 -19.07 -1.44
N ASN A 197 21.01 -17.76 -1.55
CA ASN A 197 22.02 -17.22 -2.43
C ASN A 197 23.21 -16.56 -1.70
N ASP A 198 23.34 -16.74 -0.38
CA ASP A 198 24.52 -16.29 0.36
C ASP A 198 25.75 -17.08 -0.08
N PRO A 199 26.75 -16.44 -0.71
CA PRO A 199 27.96 -17.13 -1.21
C PRO A 199 28.78 -17.86 -0.12
N ASN A 200 28.56 -17.49 1.16
CA ASN A 200 29.24 -18.10 2.28
C ASN A 200 28.51 -19.34 2.81
N HIS A 201 27.29 -19.58 2.37
CA HIS A 201 26.54 -20.76 2.79
C HIS A 201 26.88 -21.99 1.93
N PRO A 202 27.09 -23.20 2.52
CA PRO A 202 27.49 -24.40 1.76
C PRO A 202 26.49 -24.84 0.68
N ASP A 203 25.20 -24.51 0.85
CA ASP A 203 24.11 -24.84 -0.09
C ASP A 203 23.73 -23.65 -0.99
N ALA A 204 24.61 -22.64 -1.13
CA ALA A 204 24.34 -21.47 -1.94
C ALA A 204 24.06 -21.83 -3.40
N LYS A 205 23.05 -21.17 -3.95
CA LYS A 205 22.59 -21.30 -5.35
C LYS A 205 22.66 -19.95 -6.05
N ASP A 206 22.68 -19.94 -7.36
CA ASP A 206 22.92 -18.77 -8.20
C ASP A 206 21.78 -18.41 -9.18
N SER A 207 20.72 -19.24 -9.23
CA SER A 207 19.60 -19.00 -10.16
C SER A 207 18.77 -17.76 -9.81
N LEU A 208 18.81 -17.29 -8.56
CA LEU A 208 18.34 -15.96 -8.15
C LEU A 208 19.59 -15.12 -7.86
N PRO A 209 19.99 -14.20 -8.75
CA PRO A 209 21.26 -13.48 -8.64
C PRO A 209 21.40 -12.73 -7.31
N LEU A 210 22.62 -12.71 -6.77
CA LEU A 210 22.95 -11.91 -5.60
C LEU A 210 22.82 -10.42 -5.90
N ALA A 211 23.24 -9.99 -7.11
CA ALA A 211 23.10 -8.61 -7.56
C ALA A 211 21.62 -8.19 -7.63
N GLY A 212 21.35 -6.94 -7.31
CA GLY A 212 20.00 -6.39 -7.15
C GLY A 212 19.45 -6.59 -5.74
N LEU A 213 18.57 -5.67 -5.31
CA LEU A 213 17.85 -5.74 -4.05
C LEU A 213 16.50 -6.43 -4.29
N LYS A 214 16.28 -7.57 -3.63
CA LYS A 214 15.01 -8.28 -3.65
C LYS A 214 14.09 -7.62 -2.63
N THR A 215 12.94 -7.17 -3.08
CA THR A 215 11.97 -6.40 -2.27
C THR A 215 10.89 -7.28 -1.67
N GLY A 216 10.57 -8.42 -2.31
CA GLY A 216 9.58 -9.33 -1.78
C GLY A 216 9.30 -10.55 -2.65
N ILE A 217 8.45 -11.44 -2.13
CA ILE A 217 8.01 -12.67 -2.76
C ILE A 217 6.49 -12.70 -2.91
N VAL A 218 6.02 -13.10 -4.09
CA VAL A 218 4.58 -13.21 -4.38
C VAL A 218 4.27 -14.65 -4.79
N PRO A 219 3.81 -15.50 -3.85
CA PRO A 219 3.42 -16.86 -4.17
C PRO A 219 2.01 -16.92 -4.79
N LEU A 220 1.86 -17.71 -5.85
CA LEU A 220 0.57 -18.11 -6.39
C LEU A 220 0.08 -19.43 -5.76
N ASN A 221 1.02 -20.32 -5.45
CA ASN A 221 0.80 -21.62 -4.80
C ASN A 221 2.16 -22.12 -4.25
N MET A 222 2.18 -23.33 -3.69
CA MET A 222 3.41 -23.89 -3.12
C MET A 222 4.47 -24.34 -4.15
N GLN A 223 4.21 -24.22 -5.45
CA GLN A 223 5.17 -24.52 -6.53
C GLN A 223 5.61 -23.26 -7.28
N THR A 224 4.70 -22.30 -7.48
CA THR A 224 4.89 -21.13 -8.33
C THR A 224 4.89 -19.86 -7.49
N ALA A 225 5.96 -19.07 -7.62
CA ALA A 225 6.10 -17.77 -6.98
C ALA A 225 7.01 -16.85 -7.81
N TRP A 226 6.94 -15.54 -7.52
CA TRP A 226 7.81 -14.52 -8.10
C TRP A 226 8.60 -13.81 -7.01
N VAL A 227 9.79 -13.35 -7.38
CA VAL A 227 10.60 -12.41 -6.59
C VAL A 227 10.83 -11.17 -7.43
N GLY A 228 10.35 -10.03 -6.93
CA GLY A 228 10.59 -8.71 -7.49
C GLY A 228 11.74 -8.00 -6.81
N GLY A 229 12.16 -6.89 -7.42
CA GLY A 229 13.22 -6.09 -6.84
C GLY A 229 13.68 -4.94 -7.72
N VAL A 230 14.84 -4.40 -7.39
CA VAL A 230 15.51 -3.34 -8.13
C VAL A 230 16.96 -3.73 -8.43
N ILE A 231 17.42 -3.43 -9.63
CA ILE A 231 18.82 -3.46 -9.99
C ILE A 231 19.21 -2.08 -10.53
N TYR A 232 20.24 -1.46 -9.96
CA TYR A 232 20.69 -0.12 -10.32
C TYR A 232 21.41 -0.08 -11.67
N ALA A 233 20.71 -0.56 -12.70
CA ALA A 233 21.15 -0.56 -14.09
C ALA A 233 19.97 -0.17 -14.96
N PRO A 234 20.00 1.00 -15.64
CA PRO A 234 18.87 1.47 -16.45
C PRO A 234 18.35 0.42 -17.43
N GLY A 235 17.04 0.35 -17.58
CA GLY A 235 16.37 -0.59 -18.47
C GLY A 235 16.41 -2.06 -18.02
N THR A 236 16.92 -2.33 -16.82
CA THR A 236 17.06 -3.70 -16.30
C THR A 236 16.00 -3.95 -15.22
N LEU A 237 15.15 -4.96 -15.45
CA LEU A 237 14.13 -5.37 -14.50
C LEU A 237 14.62 -6.55 -13.67
N TYR A 238 14.43 -6.48 -12.34
CA TYR A 238 14.65 -7.60 -11.46
C TYR A 238 13.28 -8.28 -11.19
N LEU A 239 12.97 -9.30 -11.97
CA LEU A 239 11.78 -10.14 -11.80
C LEU A 239 12.12 -11.58 -12.13
N TYR A 240 11.96 -12.47 -11.18
CA TYR A 240 12.25 -13.90 -11.30
C TYR A 240 11.06 -14.74 -10.90
N ARG A 241 10.89 -15.90 -11.56
CA ARG A 241 9.82 -16.87 -11.30
C ARG A 241 10.41 -18.23 -10.96
N THR A 242 9.76 -18.92 -10.04
CA THR A 242 9.94 -20.35 -9.78
C THR A 242 8.67 -21.11 -10.14
N ASP A 243 8.83 -22.37 -10.60
CA ASP A 243 7.75 -23.34 -10.82
C ASP A 243 8.03 -24.68 -10.11
N ASP A 244 9.05 -24.73 -9.26
CA ASP A 244 9.52 -25.94 -8.56
C ASP A 244 9.59 -25.75 -7.02
N GLY A 245 8.74 -24.87 -6.49
CA GLY A 245 8.67 -24.59 -5.06
C GLY A 245 9.88 -23.85 -4.52
N GLY A 246 10.46 -22.96 -5.32
CA GLY A 246 11.57 -22.12 -4.93
C GLY A 246 12.95 -22.75 -5.05
N SER A 247 13.06 -23.95 -5.63
CA SER A 247 14.35 -24.64 -5.76
C SER A 247 15.25 -24.03 -6.85
N THR A 248 14.64 -23.57 -7.94
CA THR A 248 15.32 -22.81 -9.01
C THR A 248 14.47 -21.62 -9.45
N TRP A 249 15.12 -20.60 -10.01
CA TRP A 249 14.52 -19.35 -10.43
C TRP A 249 14.95 -19.00 -11.85
N SER A 250 14.03 -18.47 -12.64
CA SER A 250 14.26 -18.04 -14.02
C SER A 250 13.82 -16.59 -14.19
N PRO A 251 14.55 -15.76 -14.95
CA PRO A 251 14.16 -14.39 -15.20
C PRO A 251 12.85 -14.33 -16.00
N VAL A 252 11.99 -13.39 -15.64
CA VAL A 252 10.77 -13.06 -16.39
C VAL A 252 11.07 -11.88 -17.29
N THR A 253 10.74 -12.01 -18.58
CA THR A 253 10.88 -10.91 -19.55
C THR A 253 9.53 -10.25 -19.77
N LEU A 254 9.49 -8.93 -19.61
CA LEU A 254 8.32 -8.09 -19.90
C LEU A 254 8.59 -7.24 -21.14
N GLU A 255 7.52 -6.90 -21.87
CA GLU A 255 7.56 -5.81 -22.84
C GLU A 255 7.67 -4.50 -22.03
N LEU A 256 8.73 -3.74 -22.23
CA LEU A 256 8.93 -2.48 -21.51
C LEU A 256 8.32 -1.30 -22.28
N PRO A 257 7.73 -0.32 -21.59
CA PRO A 257 7.21 0.89 -22.23
C PRO A 257 8.37 1.76 -22.75
N ALA A 258 8.04 2.68 -23.64
CA ALA A 258 9.01 3.64 -24.19
C ALA A 258 9.62 4.49 -23.05
N GLY A 259 10.94 4.67 -23.09
CA GLY A 259 11.69 5.42 -22.08
C GLY A 259 12.23 4.55 -20.94
N ALA A 260 11.72 3.33 -20.77
CA ALA A 260 12.19 2.40 -19.73
C ALA A 260 13.66 2.02 -19.89
N GLU A 261 14.20 2.07 -21.09
CA GLU A 261 15.62 1.76 -21.39
C GLU A 261 16.61 2.70 -20.68
N ASN A 262 16.16 3.91 -20.30
CA ASN A 262 16.95 4.92 -19.61
C ASN A 262 16.55 5.12 -18.13
N ALA A 263 15.51 4.41 -17.67
CA ALA A 263 14.98 4.50 -16.33
C ALA A 263 15.51 3.39 -15.43
N GLU A 264 15.62 3.67 -14.14
CA GLU A 264 15.73 2.63 -13.11
C GLU A 264 14.35 2.01 -12.94
N LEU A 265 14.30 0.67 -12.96
CA LEU A 265 13.07 -0.09 -12.85
C LEU A 265 13.03 -0.80 -11.52
N SER A 266 11.92 -0.69 -10.79
CA SER A 266 11.71 -1.39 -9.54
C SER A 266 10.32 -2.03 -9.44
N ILE A 267 10.26 -3.12 -8.67
CA ILE A 267 9.03 -3.80 -8.29
C ILE A 267 9.12 -4.03 -6.79
N ASP A 268 8.26 -3.37 -6.02
CA ASP A 268 8.13 -3.63 -4.60
C ASP A 268 7.20 -4.81 -4.31
N ALA A 269 7.31 -5.38 -3.12
CA ALA A 269 6.57 -6.58 -2.73
C ALA A 269 5.04 -6.44 -2.86
N ASP A 270 4.52 -5.24 -2.61
CA ASP A 270 3.08 -4.96 -2.65
C ASP A 270 2.60 -4.50 -4.05
N GLN A 271 3.54 -4.34 -5.02
CA GLN A 271 3.25 -3.92 -6.39
C GLN A 271 2.90 -5.09 -7.33
N MET A 272 2.91 -6.32 -6.84
CA MET A 272 2.48 -7.50 -7.58
C MET A 272 1.50 -8.28 -6.73
N GLN A 273 0.31 -8.54 -7.29
CA GLN A 273 -0.74 -9.27 -6.58
C GLN A 273 -1.55 -10.15 -7.54
N PHE A 274 -1.80 -11.37 -7.11
CA PHE A 274 -2.80 -12.25 -7.73
C PHE A 274 -4.12 -12.12 -6.98
N VAL A 275 -5.12 -11.56 -7.64
CA VAL A 275 -6.49 -11.40 -7.10
C VAL A 275 -7.34 -12.65 -7.29
N THR A 276 -6.95 -13.52 -8.23
CA THR A 276 -7.47 -14.88 -8.40
C THR A 276 -6.31 -15.84 -8.68
N ARG A 277 -6.58 -17.13 -8.83
CA ARG A 277 -5.55 -18.10 -9.26
C ARG A 277 -5.04 -17.88 -10.70
N ARG A 278 -5.65 -17.01 -11.47
CA ARG A 278 -5.32 -16.73 -12.88
C ARG A 278 -5.04 -15.27 -13.16
N ASP A 279 -5.74 -14.39 -12.48
CA ASP A 279 -5.72 -12.96 -12.76
C ASP A 279 -4.85 -12.25 -11.72
N GLY A 280 -4.00 -11.37 -12.19
CA GLY A 280 -3.12 -10.59 -11.34
C GLY A 280 -2.67 -9.29 -12.02
N PHE A 281 -2.19 -8.40 -11.20
CA PHE A 281 -1.60 -7.12 -11.57
C PHE A 281 -0.13 -7.08 -11.15
N LEU A 282 0.63 -6.31 -11.90
CA LEU A 282 2.01 -5.97 -11.60
C LEU A 282 2.22 -4.51 -11.95
N ALA A 283 2.66 -3.70 -11.01
CA ALA A 283 3.14 -2.36 -11.21
C ALA A 283 4.66 -2.34 -11.25
N VAL A 284 5.22 -1.68 -12.25
CA VAL A 284 6.66 -1.45 -12.41
C VAL A 284 6.90 0.05 -12.33
N HIS A 285 7.61 0.47 -11.30
CA HIS A 285 8.04 1.84 -11.16
C HIS A 285 9.23 2.13 -12.07
N MET A 286 9.20 3.29 -12.69
CA MET A 286 10.20 3.76 -13.66
C MET A 286 10.71 5.13 -13.21
N ALA A 287 11.90 5.19 -12.66
CA ALA A 287 12.57 6.44 -12.27
C ALA A 287 13.57 6.86 -13.36
N GLY A 288 13.19 7.84 -14.19
CA GLY A 288 13.97 8.39 -15.29
C GLY A 288 13.90 9.92 -15.32
N ASP A 289 13.73 10.50 -16.51
CA ASP A 289 13.52 11.95 -16.67
C ASP A 289 12.22 12.43 -15.98
N SER A 290 11.24 11.52 -15.86
CA SER A 290 10.05 11.63 -15.01
C SER A 290 9.80 10.28 -14.34
N THR A 291 9.22 10.31 -13.14
CA THR A 291 8.79 9.09 -12.47
C THR A 291 7.42 8.68 -13.00
N GLN A 292 7.26 7.41 -13.34
CA GLN A 292 6.02 6.83 -13.87
C GLN A 292 5.87 5.40 -13.39
N THR A 293 4.62 4.91 -13.38
CA THR A 293 4.30 3.51 -13.06
C THR A 293 3.63 2.85 -14.27
N ALA A 294 4.23 1.77 -14.75
CA ALA A 294 3.69 0.93 -15.81
C ALA A 294 2.89 -0.25 -15.21
N ILE A 295 1.67 -0.43 -15.68
CA ILE A 295 0.78 -1.49 -15.19
C ILE A 295 0.74 -2.65 -16.18
N TYR A 296 0.92 -3.85 -15.65
CA TYR A 296 0.77 -5.10 -16.38
C TYR A 296 -0.35 -5.94 -15.77
N VAL A 297 -1.04 -6.70 -16.60
CA VAL A 297 -2.10 -7.61 -16.17
C VAL A 297 -1.86 -8.98 -16.75
N THR A 298 -2.10 -10.01 -15.97
CA THR A 298 -2.14 -11.40 -16.41
C THR A 298 -3.54 -11.98 -16.24
N HIS A 299 -3.93 -12.91 -17.15
CA HIS A 299 -5.15 -13.72 -17.08
C HIS A 299 -4.85 -15.21 -17.16
N ASN A 300 -3.57 -15.59 -17.04
CA ASN A 300 -3.09 -16.98 -17.18
C ASN A 300 -2.04 -17.32 -16.12
N ALA A 301 -2.28 -16.87 -14.89
CA ALA A 301 -1.44 -17.22 -13.75
C ALA A 301 0.03 -16.74 -13.90
N GLY A 302 0.24 -15.58 -14.53
CA GLY A 302 1.56 -14.98 -14.73
C GLY A 302 2.43 -15.64 -15.80
N ASP A 303 1.88 -16.55 -16.62
CA ASP A 303 2.60 -17.10 -17.78
C ASP A 303 2.90 -16.03 -18.82
N THR A 304 1.99 -15.06 -18.96
CA THR A 304 2.21 -13.84 -19.74
C THR A 304 1.67 -12.62 -19.00
N TRP A 305 2.40 -11.52 -19.11
CA TRP A 305 2.01 -10.23 -18.58
C TRP A 305 1.82 -9.25 -19.74
N ILE A 306 0.69 -8.55 -19.75
CA ILE A 306 0.30 -7.64 -20.84
C ILE A 306 0.44 -6.21 -20.32
N LEU A 307 1.37 -5.46 -20.92
CA LEU A 307 1.53 -4.03 -20.65
C LEU A 307 0.24 -3.27 -21.03
N LYS A 308 -0.22 -2.41 -20.12
CA LYS A 308 -1.37 -1.55 -20.35
C LYS A 308 -0.95 -0.21 -20.95
N PRO A 309 -1.85 0.43 -21.74
CA PRO A 309 -1.45 1.59 -22.54
C PRO A 309 -1.20 2.86 -21.74
N THR A 310 -1.76 2.98 -20.54
CA THR A 310 -1.64 4.16 -19.70
C THR A 310 -0.51 3.98 -18.71
N LEU A 311 0.43 4.91 -18.70
CA LEU A 311 1.41 5.07 -17.61
C LEU A 311 0.80 6.01 -16.56
N ILE A 312 0.81 5.59 -15.31
CA ILE A 312 0.39 6.43 -14.19
C ILE A 312 1.56 7.36 -13.84
N PRO A 313 1.32 8.67 -13.65
CA PRO A 313 2.36 9.58 -13.18
C PRO A 313 2.88 9.17 -11.79
N ASN A 314 4.14 9.51 -11.53
CA ASN A 314 4.80 9.28 -10.26
C ASN A 314 4.89 7.79 -9.82
N ASP A 315 5.30 7.62 -8.60
CA ASP A 315 5.52 6.38 -7.88
C ASP A 315 4.34 6.21 -6.90
N GLY A 316 3.27 5.60 -7.38
CA GLY A 316 1.99 5.58 -6.66
C GLY A 316 1.81 4.36 -5.77
N SER A 317 1.03 4.53 -4.68
CA SER A 317 0.47 3.41 -3.92
C SER A 317 -0.66 2.77 -4.72
N SER A 318 -0.77 1.44 -4.69
CA SER A 318 -1.78 0.71 -5.46
C SER A 318 -2.49 -0.37 -4.65
N ASP A 319 -3.81 -0.49 -4.86
CA ASP A 319 -4.64 -1.58 -4.39
C ASP A 319 -5.29 -2.29 -5.58
N PHE A 320 -4.96 -3.57 -5.75
CA PHE A 320 -5.52 -4.44 -6.78
C PHE A 320 -6.65 -5.27 -6.17
N LEU A 321 -7.89 -4.93 -6.51
CA LEU A 321 -9.07 -5.35 -5.76
C LEU A 321 -9.77 -6.57 -6.36
N SER A 322 -9.80 -6.65 -7.69
CA SER A 322 -10.41 -7.77 -8.41
C SER A 322 -9.71 -7.95 -9.78
N ALA A 323 -10.14 -8.91 -10.58
CA ALA A 323 -9.59 -9.13 -11.93
C ALA A 323 -9.72 -7.90 -12.85
N ASP A 324 -10.68 -7.02 -12.59
CA ASP A 324 -10.99 -5.86 -13.40
C ASP A 324 -10.75 -4.52 -12.69
N GLU A 325 -10.62 -4.51 -11.36
CA GLU A 325 -10.65 -3.30 -10.54
C GLU A 325 -9.35 -3.06 -9.78
N ALA A 326 -8.88 -1.82 -9.82
CA ALA A 326 -7.75 -1.34 -9.04
C ALA A 326 -7.90 0.16 -8.75
N VAL A 327 -7.25 0.60 -7.69
CA VAL A 327 -7.09 2.00 -7.30
C VAL A 327 -5.60 2.29 -7.16
N ILE A 328 -5.14 3.41 -7.73
CA ILE A 328 -3.75 3.89 -7.59
C ILE A 328 -3.80 5.36 -7.19
N TYR A 329 -3.00 5.74 -6.21
CA TYR A 329 -2.80 7.14 -5.82
C TYR A 329 -1.39 7.57 -6.22
N ASP A 330 -1.26 8.61 -7.05
CA ASP A 330 0.03 9.08 -7.59
C ASP A 330 0.69 10.20 -6.77
N GLY A 331 0.13 10.52 -5.61
CA GLY A 331 0.56 11.63 -4.76
C GLY A 331 -0.28 12.89 -4.93
N ASP A 332 -1.12 12.96 -5.97
CA ASP A 332 -2.00 14.10 -6.30
C ASP A 332 -3.45 13.65 -6.60
N GLN A 333 -3.59 12.57 -7.36
CA GLN A 333 -4.89 12.06 -7.82
C GLN A 333 -5.03 10.56 -7.59
N PHE A 334 -6.28 10.12 -7.42
CA PHE A 334 -6.63 8.70 -7.47
C PHE A 334 -6.98 8.31 -8.90
N TYR A 335 -6.42 7.20 -9.35
CA TYR A 335 -6.73 6.55 -10.64
C TYR A 335 -7.50 5.29 -10.34
N VAL A 336 -8.71 5.18 -10.91
CA VAL A 336 -9.60 4.04 -10.72
C VAL A 336 -9.83 3.36 -12.05
N THR A 337 -9.61 2.06 -12.12
CA THR A 337 -9.99 1.22 -13.25
C THR A 337 -11.09 0.23 -12.86
N ARG A 338 -11.94 -0.13 -13.83
CA ARG A 338 -12.98 -1.17 -13.74
C ARG A 338 -12.98 -2.11 -14.94
N ASP A 339 -11.87 -2.14 -15.67
CA ASP A 339 -11.73 -2.91 -16.92
C ASP A 339 -10.32 -3.49 -17.11
N ALA A 340 -9.70 -3.91 -16.03
CA ALA A 340 -8.36 -4.48 -16.00
C ALA A 340 -7.31 -3.52 -16.60
N ALA A 341 -7.30 -2.28 -16.13
CA ALA A 341 -6.38 -1.23 -16.54
C ALA A 341 -6.39 -0.89 -18.05
N ARG A 342 -7.47 -1.19 -18.77
CA ARG A 342 -7.63 -0.72 -20.15
C ARG A 342 -7.90 0.78 -20.19
N THR A 343 -8.72 1.26 -19.26
CA THR A 343 -8.99 2.69 -19.06
C THR A 343 -8.92 3.06 -17.57
N TRP A 344 -8.59 4.32 -17.31
CA TRP A 344 -8.51 4.88 -15.98
C TRP A 344 -9.35 6.15 -15.89
N SER A 345 -10.04 6.31 -14.77
CA SER A 345 -10.69 7.56 -14.39
C SER A 345 -9.83 8.22 -13.31
N SER A 346 -9.37 9.45 -13.55
CA SER A 346 -8.69 10.24 -12.54
C SER A 346 -9.69 10.99 -11.65
N ILE A 347 -9.44 11.00 -10.36
CA ILE A 347 -10.27 11.60 -9.32
C ILE A 347 -9.38 12.48 -8.48
N SER A 348 -9.66 13.79 -8.45
CA SER A 348 -8.97 14.71 -7.55
C SER A 348 -9.67 14.69 -6.19
N PRO A 349 -8.94 14.37 -5.11
CA PRO A 349 -9.51 14.39 -3.76
C PRO A 349 -9.85 15.84 -3.35
N ASP A 350 -10.83 15.99 -2.46
CA ASP A 350 -11.17 17.28 -1.84
C ASP A 350 -10.20 17.69 -0.73
N ILE A 351 -9.30 16.78 -0.34
CA ILE A 351 -8.19 16.99 0.61
C ILE A 351 -6.87 16.82 -0.14
N ASP A 352 -5.96 17.78 0.00
CA ASP A 352 -4.57 17.64 -0.43
C ASP A 352 -3.80 16.87 0.66
N PHE A 353 -3.51 15.59 0.39
CA PHE A 353 -2.72 14.76 1.29
C PHE A 353 -1.22 15.08 1.20
N GLY A 354 -0.74 15.47 0.03
CA GLY A 354 0.64 15.92 -0.20
C GLY A 354 1.70 15.04 0.47
N GLU A 355 2.65 15.68 1.14
CA GLU A 355 3.73 15.00 1.87
C GLU A 355 3.25 14.28 3.14
N SER A 356 2.02 14.51 3.59
CA SER A 356 1.46 13.82 4.76
C SER A 356 0.89 12.45 4.45
N PHE A 357 0.69 12.09 3.18
CA PHE A 357 0.24 10.77 2.78
C PHE A 357 1.22 9.68 3.23
N ALA A 358 0.73 8.68 3.95
CA ALA A 358 1.55 7.56 4.41
C ALA A 358 1.17 6.23 3.76
N SER A 359 -0.12 5.92 3.70
CA SER A 359 -0.64 4.70 3.08
C SER A 359 -2.11 4.83 2.76
N MET A 360 -2.58 3.98 1.84
CA MET A 360 -3.99 3.78 1.56
C MET A 360 -4.34 2.30 1.66
N ASP A 361 -5.63 2.03 1.80
CA ASP A 361 -6.20 0.69 1.76
C ASP A 361 -7.65 0.75 1.28
N PHE A 362 -7.94 0.18 0.12
CA PHE A 362 -9.26 0.13 -0.48
C PHE A 362 -9.80 -1.30 -0.45
N VAL A 363 -11.06 -1.45 -0.05
CA VAL A 363 -11.76 -2.76 -0.08
C VAL A 363 -12.58 -2.95 -1.34
N ASP A 364 -12.94 -1.87 -2.01
CA ASP A 364 -13.52 -1.81 -3.35
C ASP A 364 -13.21 -0.43 -3.97
N VAL A 365 -13.57 -0.23 -5.26
CA VAL A 365 -13.26 1.01 -5.99
C VAL A 365 -14.02 2.25 -5.50
N THR A 366 -14.82 2.15 -4.46
CA THR A 366 -15.56 3.27 -3.84
C THR A 366 -15.18 3.50 -2.41
N SER A 367 -14.87 2.42 -1.66
CA SER A 367 -14.67 2.44 -0.21
C SER A 367 -13.19 2.21 0.12
N GLY A 368 -12.57 3.18 0.77
CA GLY A 368 -11.16 3.11 1.15
C GLY A 368 -10.79 4.03 2.29
N TRP A 369 -9.57 3.85 2.78
CA TRP A 369 -8.98 4.63 3.87
C TRP A 369 -7.60 5.14 3.47
N VAL A 370 -7.22 6.26 4.08
CA VAL A 370 -5.88 6.86 3.98
C VAL A 370 -5.39 7.17 5.37
N ILE A 371 -4.13 6.81 5.66
CA ILE A 371 -3.40 7.32 6.81
C ILE A 371 -2.56 8.50 6.36
N THR A 372 -2.60 9.58 7.13
CA THR A 372 -1.68 10.71 7.02
C THR A 372 -0.78 10.81 8.24
N VAL A 373 0.43 11.33 8.05
CA VAL A 373 1.42 11.56 9.10
C VAL A 373 1.84 13.02 9.07
N GLU A 374 1.26 13.83 9.95
CA GLU A 374 1.60 15.25 10.07
C GLU A 374 2.83 15.49 10.97
N SER A 375 3.05 14.60 11.93
CA SER A 375 4.24 14.56 12.79
C SER A 375 4.37 13.18 13.44
N ALA A 376 5.50 12.90 14.08
CA ALA A 376 5.79 11.59 14.67
C ALA A 376 4.69 11.03 15.61
N ASN A 377 3.87 11.91 16.21
CA ASN A 377 2.82 11.53 17.15
C ASN A 377 1.42 12.01 16.71
N HIS A 378 1.28 12.41 15.45
CA HIS A 378 0.00 12.88 14.91
C HIS A 378 -0.25 12.23 13.57
N HIS A 379 -1.01 11.15 13.62
CA HIS A 379 -1.50 10.41 12.46
C HIS A 379 -3.02 10.54 12.40
N SER A 380 -3.54 10.73 11.21
CA SER A 380 -4.98 10.83 10.99
C SER A 380 -5.44 9.72 10.06
N LEU A 381 -6.62 9.17 10.36
CA LEU A 381 -7.29 8.21 9.48
C LEU A 381 -8.43 8.92 8.76
N TYR A 382 -8.45 8.82 7.45
CA TYR A 382 -9.53 9.32 6.60
C TYR A 382 -10.23 8.16 5.91
N ARG A 383 -11.52 8.32 5.63
CA ARG A 383 -12.33 7.35 4.87
C ARG A 383 -13.01 8.04 3.70
N THR A 384 -13.09 7.34 2.57
CA THR A 384 -13.92 7.67 1.41
C THR A 384 -14.97 6.60 1.16
N THR A 385 -16.09 6.98 0.52
CA THR A 385 -17.14 6.07 0.02
C THR A 385 -17.55 6.39 -1.43
N ASP A 386 -16.75 7.20 -2.11
CA ASP A 386 -16.98 7.64 -3.49
C ASP A 386 -15.73 7.54 -4.38
N GLY A 387 -14.82 6.64 -4.00
CA GLY A 387 -13.62 6.31 -4.77
C GLY A 387 -12.50 7.34 -4.67
N GLY A 388 -12.47 8.11 -3.57
CA GLY A 388 -11.43 9.08 -3.31
C GLY A 388 -11.77 10.52 -3.70
N ALA A 389 -13.02 10.80 -4.08
CA ALA A 389 -13.42 12.16 -4.41
C ALA A 389 -13.64 13.02 -3.16
N THR A 390 -14.27 12.45 -2.13
CA THR A 390 -14.45 13.12 -0.84
C THR A 390 -13.92 12.25 0.30
N TRP A 391 -13.29 12.91 1.28
CA TRP A 391 -12.65 12.25 2.40
C TRP A 391 -13.13 12.83 3.73
N PHE A 392 -13.45 11.96 4.65
CA PHE A 392 -13.91 12.31 5.99
C PHE A 392 -12.92 11.78 7.03
N PRO A 393 -12.52 12.59 8.01
CA PRO A 393 -11.71 12.09 9.12
C PRO A 393 -12.52 11.05 9.91
N VAL A 394 -11.90 9.92 10.19
CA VAL A 394 -12.45 8.92 11.13
C VAL A 394 -12.04 9.37 12.52
N ILE A 395 -13.00 9.81 13.29
CA ILE A 395 -12.78 10.34 14.65
C ILE A 395 -13.21 9.26 15.64
N PRO A 396 -12.32 8.80 16.54
CA PRO A 396 -12.62 7.85 17.60
C PRO A 396 -13.68 8.33 18.59
#